data_1841f8abdeda0cd83fe787586d36101a
#
_entry.id   1841f8abdeda0cd83fe787586d36101a
#
_cell.length_a   1.000
_cell.length_b   1.000
_cell.length_c   1.000
_cell.angle_alpha   90.00
_cell.angle_beta   90.00
_cell.angle_gamma   90.00
#
_symmetry.space_group_name_H-M   'P 1'
#
loop_
_entity.id
_entity.type
_entity.pdbx_description
1 polymer ?
#
loop_
_entity_poly.entity_id
_entity_poly.type
_entity_poly.pdbx_seq_one_letter_code
_entity_poly.pdbx_strand_id
1 'polypeptide(L)'
;MKTKPMILSLAFLFLSPPLLADDDCDDPVASWQPRENLRQKLEAEGWTVYRIKVDDGCYEVKGRDPEGNRAEASFRPASLILMDMEREEEDDDDDDDSDGDYRTKVRDGGQGTGETPVPRNGVVKGRPSVTVE
;
A
#
# COMPACT_ATOMS: atom_id res chain seq x y z
N MET A 1 -49.74 -57.78 -2.64
CA MET A 1 -48.56 -57.47 -1.84
C MET A 1 -47.97 -56.17 -2.35
N LYS A 2 -48.13 -55.09 -1.59
CA LYS A 2 -47.59 -53.75 -1.96
C LYS A 2 -46.33 -53.49 -1.19
N THR A 3 -45.18 -53.68 -1.81
CA THR A 3 -43.88 -53.27 -1.27
C THR A 3 -43.68 -51.80 -1.52
N LYS A 4 -43.66 -51.02 -0.45
CA LYS A 4 -43.28 -49.57 -0.51
C LYS A 4 -41.77 -49.46 -0.59
N PRO A 5 -41.22 -48.78 -1.58
CA PRO A 5 -39.79 -48.47 -1.57
C PRO A 5 -39.53 -47.38 -0.54
N MET A 6 -38.73 -47.71 0.46
CA MET A 6 -38.22 -46.78 1.47
C MET A 6 -37.08 -45.98 0.81
N ILE A 7 -37.37 -44.74 0.48
CA ILE A 7 -36.37 -43.83 -0.07
C ILE A 7 -35.53 -43.35 1.09
N LEU A 8 -34.31 -43.90 1.19
CA LEU A 8 -33.28 -43.42 2.09
C LEU A 8 -32.65 -42.18 1.50
N SER A 9 -33.12 -41.00 1.91
CA SER A 9 -32.49 -39.73 1.59
C SER A 9 -31.18 -39.62 2.35
N LEU A 10 -30.09 -39.91 1.67
CA LEU A 10 -28.74 -39.66 2.15
C LEU A 10 -28.43 -38.17 1.99
N ALA A 11 -28.67 -37.38 3.04
CA ALA A 11 -28.23 -35.98 3.07
C ALA A 11 -26.72 -35.94 3.22
N PHE A 12 -26.04 -35.74 2.10
CA PHE A 12 -24.60 -35.43 2.07
C PHE A 12 -24.42 -34.00 2.54
N LEU A 13 -24.13 -33.81 3.81
CA LEU A 13 -23.62 -32.58 4.39
C LEU A 13 -22.19 -32.38 3.83
N PHE A 14 -22.05 -31.59 2.79
CA PHE A 14 -20.77 -31.04 2.35
C PHE A 14 -20.28 -30.08 3.42
N LEU A 15 -19.51 -30.57 4.39
CA LEU A 15 -18.62 -29.73 5.17
C LEU A 15 -17.50 -29.30 4.21
N SER A 16 -17.71 -28.19 3.51
CA SER A 16 -16.61 -27.49 2.84
C SER A 16 -15.72 -26.92 3.92
N PRO A 17 -14.44 -27.31 4.04
CA PRO A 17 -13.52 -26.61 4.91
C PRO A 17 -13.43 -25.15 4.46
N PRO A 18 -13.38 -24.18 5.38
CA PRO A 18 -13.02 -22.82 5.01
C PRO A 18 -11.61 -22.88 4.40
N LEU A 19 -11.49 -22.54 3.14
CA LEU A 19 -10.21 -22.20 2.55
C LEU A 19 -9.80 -20.90 3.25
N LEU A 20 -9.01 -21.03 4.30
CA LEU A 20 -8.19 -19.94 4.77
C LEU A 20 -7.21 -19.71 3.62
N ALA A 21 -7.42 -18.66 2.85
CA ALA A 21 -6.40 -18.12 1.99
C ALA A 21 -5.35 -17.55 2.95
N ASP A 22 -4.30 -18.32 3.22
CA ASP A 22 -3.11 -17.79 3.85
C ASP A 22 -2.44 -16.91 2.79
N ASP A 23 -2.60 -15.60 2.93
CA ASP A 23 -1.96 -14.60 2.08
C ASP A 23 -0.46 -14.50 2.37
N ASP A 24 0.03 -15.35 3.28
CA ASP A 24 1.42 -15.42 3.68
C ASP A 24 2.29 -16.11 2.62
N CYS A 25 3.42 -15.49 2.33
CA CYS A 25 4.40 -16.09 1.43
C CYS A 25 5.47 -16.84 2.25
N ASP A 26 5.59 -18.14 2.01
CA ASP A 26 6.54 -19.02 2.71
C ASP A 26 7.83 -19.26 1.92
N ASP A 27 8.16 -18.41 0.96
CA ASP A 27 9.34 -18.56 0.15
C ASP A 27 10.63 -18.37 0.99
N PRO A 28 11.61 -19.30 0.92
CA PRO A 28 12.86 -19.11 1.63
C PRO A 28 13.59 -17.88 1.11
N VAL A 29 14.10 -17.04 2.02
CA VAL A 29 14.75 -15.77 1.68
C VAL A 29 15.90 -15.93 0.68
N ALA A 30 16.59 -17.08 0.71
CA ALA A 30 17.65 -17.38 -0.23
C ALA A 30 17.18 -17.50 -1.70
N SER A 31 15.89 -17.73 -1.93
CA SER A 31 15.29 -17.83 -3.28
C SER A 31 14.63 -16.53 -3.74
N TRP A 32 14.60 -15.50 -2.89
CA TRP A 32 13.95 -14.24 -3.23
C TRP A 32 14.66 -13.53 -4.37
N GLN A 33 13.90 -13.08 -5.32
CA GLN A 33 14.39 -12.19 -6.36
C GLN A 33 14.48 -10.75 -5.84
N PRO A 34 15.42 -9.94 -6.35
CA PRO A 34 15.48 -8.53 -5.99
C PRO A 34 14.16 -7.81 -6.30
N ARG A 35 13.78 -6.87 -5.45
CA ARG A 35 12.57 -6.03 -5.64
C ARG A 35 12.56 -5.32 -6.99
N GLU A 36 13.74 -5.04 -7.51
CA GLU A 36 13.93 -4.39 -8.79
C GLU A 36 13.41 -5.22 -9.96
N ASN A 37 13.54 -6.55 -9.87
CA ASN A 37 12.99 -7.46 -10.87
C ASN A 37 11.45 -7.39 -10.89
N LEU A 38 10.83 -7.31 -9.71
CA LEU A 38 9.38 -7.14 -9.60
C LEU A 38 8.93 -5.79 -10.17
N ARG A 39 9.67 -4.71 -9.85
CA ARG A 39 9.39 -3.38 -10.39
C ARG A 39 9.42 -3.39 -11.92
N GLN A 40 10.50 -3.89 -12.51
CA GLN A 40 10.67 -3.96 -13.95
C GLN A 40 9.57 -4.79 -14.61
N LYS A 41 9.20 -5.92 -14.00
CA LYS A 41 8.10 -6.77 -14.48
C LYS A 41 6.79 -5.99 -14.53
N LEU A 42 6.44 -5.34 -13.44
CA LEU A 42 5.19 -4.61 -13.32
C LEU A 42 5.14 -3.38 -14.24
N GLU A 43 6.23 -2.62 -14.32
CA GLU A 43 6.33 -1.47 -15.24
C GLU A 43 6.22 -1.92 -16.70
N ALA A 44 6.78 -3.07 -17.06
CA ALA A 44 6.62 -3.65 -18.40
C ALA A 44 5.17 -4.10 -18.67
N GLU A 45 4.42 -4.46 -17.63
CA GLU A 45 2.99 -4.80 -17.70
C GLU A 45 2.07 -3.57 -17.69
N GLY A 46 2.63 -2.37 -17.56
CA GLY A 46 1.89 -1.11 -17.58
C GLY A 46 1.53 -0.54 -16.22
N TRP A 47 2.07 -1.10 -15.15
CA TRP A 47 1.90 -0.56 -13.79
C TRP A 47 2.74 0.69 -13.58
N THR A 48 2.24 1.56 -12.72
CA THR A 48 3.05 2.63 -12.10
C THR A 48 3.34 2.25 -10.66
N VAL A 49 4.55 1.81 -10.38
CA VAL A 49 4.95 1.32 -9.05
C VAL A 49 5.44 2.48 -8.19
N TYR A 50 4.76 2.73 -7.07
CA TYR A 50 5.16 3.77 -6.11
C TYR A 50 6.08 3.20 -5.03
N ARG A 51 5.74 2.03 -4.50
CA ARG A 51 6.45 1.43 -3.38
C ARG A 51 6.38 -0.09 -3.44
N ILE A 52 7.48 -0.73 -3.08
CA ILE A 52 7.56 -2.17 -2.81
C ILE A 52 8.11 -2.34 -1.40
N LYS A 53 7.38 -3.00 -0.52
CA LYS A 53 7.82 -3.38 0.82
C LYS A 53 7.76 -4.90 0.99
N VAL A 54 8.32 -5.41 2.07
CA VAL A 54 8.12 -6.78 2.53
C VAL A 54 7.06 -6.74 3.62
N ASP A 55 6.05 -7.57 3.48
CA ASP A 55 4.98 -7.73 4.45
C ASP A 55 4.57 -9.20 4.47
N ASP A 56 4.48 -9.79 5.66
CA ASP A 56 4.13 -11.21 5.87
C ASP A 56 4.85 -12.19 4.92
N GLY A 57 6.13 -11.95 4.67
CA GLY A 57 6.93 -12.78 3.77
C GLY A 57 6.71 -12.54 2.28
N CYS A 58 5.79 -11.67 1.90
CA CYS A 58 5.48 -11.29 0.52
C CYS A 58 6.12 -9.96 0.13
N TYR A 59 6.21 -9.70 -1.16
CA TYR A 59 6.41 -8.35 -1.68
C TYR A 59 5.04 -7.68 -1.85
N GLU A 60 4.78 -6.67 -1.05
CA GLU A 60 3.61 -5.82 -1.20
C GLU A 60 3.96 -4.61 -2.07
N VAL A 61 3.18 -4.40 -3.11
CA VAL A 61 3.34 -3.33 -4.09
C VAL A 61 2.17 -2.36 -3.96
N LYS A 62 2.48 -1.08 -3.81
CA LYS A 62 1.50 -0.01 -3.94
C LYS A 62 1.77 0.77 -5.21
N GLY A 63 0.73 1.03 -5.98
CA GLY A 63 0.86 1.73 -7.24
C GLY A 63 -0.46 1.96 -7.95
N ARG A 64 -0.37 2.12 -9.27
CA ARG A 64 -1.54 2.10 -10.15
C ARG A 64 -1.43 0.91 -11.09
N ASP A 65 -2.53 0.22 -11.28
CA ASP A 65 -2.64 -0.84 -12.27
C ASP A 65 -2.61 -0.31 -13.71
N PRO A 66 -2.55 -1.17 -14.74
CA PRO A 66 -2.55 -0.72 -16.14
C PRO A 66 -3.79 0.08 -16.54
N GLU A 67 -4.90 -0.08 -15.82
CA GLU A 67 -6.14 0.66 -16.03
C GLU A 67 -6.14 2.03 -15.36
N GLY A 68 -5.13 2.31 -14.51
CA GLY A 68 -4.95 3.59 -13.83
C GLY A 68 -5.56 3.65 -12.43
N ASN A 69 -6.16 2.54 -11.94
CA ASN A 69 -6.73 2.47 -10.61
C ASN A 69 -5.63 2.35 -9.56
N ARG A 70 -5.83 2.94 -8.39
CA ARG A 70 -4.97 2.65 -7.25
C ARG A 70 -5.11 1.19 -6.86
N ALA A 71 -3.99 0.53 -6.68
CA ALA A 71 -3.96 -0.87 -6.30
C ALA A 71 -2.86 -1.17 -5.31
N GLU A 72 -3.16 -2.10 -4.43
CA GLU A 72 -2.22 -2.78 -3.55
C GLU A 72 -2.20 -4.25 -3.93
N ALA A 73 -1.02 -4.82 -4.13
CA ALA A 73 -0.90 -6.19 -4.61
C ALA A 73 0.25 -6.91 -3.91
N SER A 74 0.02 -8.18 -3.57
CA SER A 74 0.98 -9.06 -2.92
C SER A 74 1.54 -10.07 -3.91
N PHE A 75 2.86 -10.24 -3.90
CA PHE A 75 3.58 -11.13 -4.80
C PHE A 75 4.50 -12.07 -4.04
N ARG A 76 4.64 -13.30 -4.52
CA ARG A 76 5.66 -14.23 -4.02
C ARG A 76 7.06 -13.72 -4.37
N PRO A 77 7.98 -13.59 -3.39
CA PRO A 77 9.31 -13.05 -3.67
C PRO A 77 10.18 -13.94 -4.57
N ALA A 78 10.01 -15.25 -4.51
CA ALA A 78 10.82 -16.16 -5.31
C ALA A 78 10.38 -16.26 -6.77
N SER A 79 9.07 -16.26 -7.02
CA SER A 79 8.49 -16.47 -8.36
C SER A 79 7.94 -15.20 -9.00
N LEU A 80 7.74 -14.14 -8.22
CA LEU A 80 7.08 -12.89 -8.61
C LEU A 80 5.65 -13.11 -9.15
N ILE A 81 4.98 -14.16 -8.63
CA ILE A 81 3.60 -14.47 -8.95
C ILE A 81 2.68 -13.64 -8.05
N LEU A 82 1.65 -13.06 -8.64
CA LEU A 82 0.59 -12.35 -7.92
C LEU A 82 -0.18 -13.34 -7.03
N MET A 83 -0.31 -12.99 -5.75
CA MET A 83 -1.07 -13.75 -4.75
C MET A 83 -2.43 -13.14 -4.52
N ASP A 84 -2.45 -11.82 -4.27
CA ASP A 84 -3.65 -11.04 -4.02
C ASP A 84 -3.53 -9.64 -4.61
N MET A 85 -4.67 -9.03 -4.92
CA MET A 85 -4.72 -7.65 -5.40
C MET A 85 -6.02 -6.99 -4.96
N GLU A 86 -5.88 -5.91 -4.23
CA GLU A 86 -6.96 -5.02 -3.87
C GLU A 86 -6.87 -3.74 -4.71
N ARG A 87 -7.99 -3.36 -5.31
CA ARG A 87 -8.15 -2.06 -5.95
C ARG A 87 -8.85 -1.13 -4.99
N GLU A 88 -8.24 0.02 -4.74
CA GLU A 88 -8.93 1.10 -4.07
C GLU A 88 -9.91 1.67 -5.10
N GLU A 89 -11.21 1.42 -4.90
CA GLU A 89 -12.24 2.16 -5.59
C GLU A 89 -12.07 3.61 -5.11
N GLU A 90 -11.80 4.52 -6.03
CA GLU A 90 -11.84 5.94 -5.70
C GLU A 90 -13.33 6.23 -5.43
N ASP A 91 -13.73 6.07 -4.18
CA ASP A 91 -14.92 6.74 -3.70
C ASP A 91 -14.59 8.22 -3.88
N ASP A 92 -15.26 8.85 -4.84
CA ASP A 92 -15.25 10.30 -5.05
C ASP A 92 -15.94 10.99 -3.86
N ASP A 93 -15.45 10.71 -2.66
CA ASP A 93 -15.68 11.54 -1.50
C ASP A 93 -14.76 12.75 -1.67
N ASP A 94 -15.23 13.66 -2.52
CA ASP A 94 -14.79 15.04 -2.55
C ASP A 94 -15.09 15.66 -1.17
N ASP A 95 -14.35 15.21 -0.17
CA ASP A 95 -14.18 15.96 1.06
C ASP A 95 -13.31 17.17 0.74
N ASP A 96 -13.95 18.11 0.04
CA ASP A 96 -13.54 19.51 -0.04
C ASP A 96 -13.52 20.12 1.37
N ASP A 97 -12.69 19.59 2.26
CA ASP A 97 -12.27 20.28 3.46
C ASP A 97 -11.25 21.37 3.10
N SER A 98 -11.68 22.22 2.17
CA SER A 98 -11.06 23.51 1.89
C SER A 98 -11.49 24.53 2.95
N ASP A 99 -11.38 24.17 4.23
CA ASP A 99 -11.44 25.14 5.32
C ASP A 99 -10.06 25.72 5.63
N GLY A 100 -9.41 26.17 4.59
CA GLY A 100 -8.26 27.04 4.67
C GLY A 100 -8.67 28.50 4.72
N ASP A 101 -9.61 28.89 5.56
CA ASP A 101 -9.92 30.30 5.81
C ASP A 101 -8.83 30.93 6.69
N TYR A 102 -7.62 30.98 6.16
CA TYR A 102 -6.61 31.88 6.69
C TYR A 102 -6.93 33.30 6.24
N ARG A 103 -8.00 33.86 6.81
CA ARG A 103 -8.14 35.30 6.84
C ARG A 103 -7.01 35.86 7.66
N THR A 104 -5.91 36.13 7.01
CA THR A 104 -4.90 37.05 7.50
C THR A 104 -5.57 38.43 7.62
N LYS A 105 -6.09 38.72 8.78
CA LYS A 105 -6.46 40.09 9.17
C LYS A 105 -5.15 40.85 9.25
N VAL A 106 -4.80 41.49 8.16
CA VAL A 106 -3.79 42.55 8.14
C VAL A 106 -4.35 43.65 9.05
N ARG A 107 -3.90 43.73 10.28
CA ARG A 107 -4.00 44.93 11.09
C ARG A 107 -2.75 45.74 10.79
N ASP A 108 -3.00 46.78 10.03
CA ASP A 108 -2.13 47.92 9.88
C ASP A 108 -1.81 48.55 11.25
N GLY A 109 -0.53 48.91 11.43
CA GLY A 109 -0.13 49.85 12.46
C GLY A 109 0.88 49.32 13.48
N GLY A 110 2.17 49.69 13.34
CA GLY A 110 3.13 49.61 14.40
C GLY A 110 4.58 49.36 13.93
N GLN A 111 5.33 50.40 13.77
CA GLN A 111 6.77 50.42 13.67
C GLN A 111 7.41 49.66 14.82
N GLY A 112 8.28 48.69 14.51
CA GLY A 112 9.07 47.97 15.51
C GLY A 112 10.21 47.23 14.81
N THR A 113 11.35 47.86 14.87
CA THR A 113 12.74 47.38 14.74
C THR A 113 12.92 45.86 14.59
N GLY A 114 13.64 45.53 13.51
CA GLY A 114 14.10 44.22 13.05
C GLY A 114 14.49 43.20 14.09
N GLU A 115 13.66 42.17 14.13
CA GLU A 115 14.08 40.85 14.60
C GLU A 115 13.50 39.86 13.62
N THR A 116 14.37 39.24 12.84
CA THR A 116 14.02 38.15 11.96
C THR A 116 13.58 36.95 12.81
N PRO A 117 12.35 36.45 12.68
CA PRO A 117 11.95 35.25 13.39
C PRO A 117 12.73 34.06 12.88
N VAL A 118 13.52 33.48 13.75
CA VAL A 118 14.24 32.23 13.52
C VAL A 118 13.20 31.12 13.37
N PRO A 119 13.20 30.35 12.26
CA PRO A 119 12.29 29.24 12.13
C PRO A 119 12.61 28.17 13.18
N ARG A 120 11.60 27.76 13.93
CA ARG A 120 11.70 26.79 15.03
C ARG A 120 11.98 25.35 14.62
N ASN A 121 12.23 25.10 13.34
CA ASN A 121 12.59 23.78 12.83
C ASN A 121 14.11 23.75 12.69
N GLY A 122 14.80 23.35 13.72
CA GLY A 122 16.26 23.33 13.83
C GLY A 122 17.03 22.62 12.70
N VAL A 123 16.73 22.98 11.46
CA VAL A 123 17.56 22.61 10.31
C VAL A 123 18.69 23.60 10.23
N VAL A 124 19.76 23.29 10.90
CA VAL A 124 21.01 24.05 10.80
C VAL A 124 21.58 23.82 9.39
N LYS A 125 21.49 24.81 8.54
CA LYS A 125 22.26 24.86 7.31
C LYS A 125 23.73 25.13 7.65
N GLY A 126 24.42 24.09 8.09
CA GLY A 126 25.84 24.13 8.32
C GLY A 126 26.40 22.78 7.90
N ARG A 127 27.28 22.78 6.89
CA ARG A 127 28.10 21.61 6.60
C ARG A 127 29.09 21.46 7.73
N PRO A 128 29.19 20.29 8.41
CA PRO A 128 30.29 20.07 9.33
C PRO A 128 31.59 20.05 8.52
N SER A 129 32.48 20.98 8.80
CA SER A 129 33.85 20.92 8.31
C SER A 129 34.63 19.98 9.21
N VAL A 130 35.00 18.82 8.67
CA VAL A 130 35.93 17.91 9.35
C VAL A 130 37.34 18.31 8.94
N THR A 131 38.11 18.85 9.88
CA THR A 131 39.55 19.05 9.73
C THR A 131 40.22 17.78 10.21
N VAL A 132 40.89 17.08 9.31
CA VAL A 132 41.74 15.94 9.65
C VAL A 132 43.14 16.46 9.77
N GLU A 133 43.71 16.40 10.98
CA GLU A 133 45.15 16.53 11.20
C GLU A 133 45.82 15.17 11.11
#